data_79ec775b48ceea64c431f3665c9bde63
#
_entry.id   79ec775b48ceea64c431f3665c9bde63
#
_cell.length_a   1.000
_cell.length_b   1.000
_cell.length_c   1.000
_cell.angle_alpha   90.00
_cell.angle_beta   90.00
_cell.angle_gamma   90.00
#
_symmetry.space_group_name_H-M   'P 1'
#
loop_
_entity.id
_entity.type
_entity.pdbx_description
1 polymer ?
#
loop_
_entity_poly.entity_id
_entity_poly.type
_entity_poly.pdbx_seq_one_letter_code
_entity_poly.pdbx_strand_id
1 'polypeptide(L)'
;MSKLKLTAALIAIALVSFAAGTWAQGRYPEINRAEGHLQGALGDLRAARNVFGGHRAAAARLIEQAMGELQQAKGFAASHGR
;
A
#
# COMPACT_ATOMS: atom_id res chain seq x y z
N MET A 1 16.49 7.83 -17.78
CA MET A 1 15.28 8.42 -18.27
C MET A 1 14.08 7.57 -18.06
N SER A 2 14.09 6.30 -18.48
CA SER A 2 12.91 5.49 -18.28
C SER A 2 12.60 5.33 -16.78
N LYS A 3 13.62 5.32 -15.92
CA LYS A 3 13.37 5.23 -14.50
C LYS A 3 12.61 6.43 -13.97
N LEU A 4 12.94 7.61 -14.48
CA LEU A 4 12.23 8.80 -14.06
C LEU A 4 10.79 8.78 -14.51
N LYS A 5 10.56 8.33 -15.73
CA LYS A 5 9.20 8.22 -16.23
C LYS A 5 8.38 7.22 -15.43
N LEU A 6 9.00 6.10 -15.08
CA LEU A 6 8.32 5.10 -14.27
C LEU A 6 7.96 5.65 -12.89
N THR A 7 8.88 6.39 -12.30
CA THR A 7 8.61 6.97 -11.00
C THR A 7 7.43 7.93 -11.05
N ALA A 8 7.40 8.76 -12.09
CA ALA A 8 6.29 9.70 -12.23
C ALA A 8 4.97 8.95 -12.43
N ALA A 9 5.00 7.90 -13.22
CA ALA A 9 3.80 7.11 -13.46
C ALA A 9 3.31 6.46 -12.17
N LEU A 10 4.23 5.95 -11.36
CA LEU A 10 3.85 5.34 -10.10
C LEU A 10 3.24 6.36 -9.15
N ILE A 11 3.79 7.55 -9.13
CA ILE A 11 3.23 8.59 -8.28
C ILE A 11 1.82 8.93 -8.71
N ALA A 12 1.62 9.05 -10.02
CA ALA A 12 0.29 9.36 -10.53
C ALA A 12 -0.71 8.26 -10.17
N ILE A 13 -0.29 7.01 -10.29
CA ILE A 13 -1.16 5.89 -9.93
C ILE A 13 -1.49 5.94 -8.45
N ALA A 14 -0.51 6.25 -7.63
CA ALA A 14 -0.74 6.32 -6.20
C ALA A 14 -1.76 7.40 -5.86
N LEU A 15 -1.69 8.52 -6.53
CA LEU A 15 -2.66 9.58 -6.28
C LEU A 15 -4.07 9.15 -6.67
N VAL A 16 -4.19 8.49 -7.80
CA VAL A 16 -5.49 7.99 -8.23
C VAL A 16 -6.02 6.97 -7.24
N SER A 17 -5.13 6.07 -6.78
CA SER A 17 -5.53 5.05 -5.83
C SER A 17 -5.99 5.69 -4.52
N PHE A 18 -5.35 6.74 -4.11
CA PHE A 18 -5.74 7.43 -2.89
C PHE A 18 -7.15 8.00 -3.02
N ALA A 19 -7.44 8.62 -4.15
CA ALA A 19 -8.78 9.15 -4.38
C ALA A 19 -9.82 8.04 -4.37
N ALA A 20 -9.51 6.92 -5.02
CA ALA A 20 -10.41 5.78 -5.02
C ALA A 20 -10.59 5.22 -3.61
N GLY A 21 -9.50 5.22 -2.83
CA GLY A 21 -9.57 4.76 -1.46
C GLY A 21 -10.49 5.62 -0.61
N THR A 22 -10.51 6.91 -0.88
CA THR A 22 -11.40 7.79 -0.16
C THR A 22 -12.86 7.40 -0.37
N TRP A 23 -13.20 7.06 -1.59
CA TRP A 23 -14.55 6.60 -1.88
C TRP A 23 -14.87 5.30 -1.15
N ALA A 24 -13.90 4.40 -1.09
CA ALA A 24 -14.12 3.08 -0.50
C ALA A 24 -14.14 3.12 1.03
N GLN A 25 -13.67 4.19 1.64
CA GLN A 25 -13.55 4.24 3.09
C GLN A 25 -14.86 4.02 3.81
N GLY A 26 -15.96 4.44 3.19
CA GLY A 26 -17.25 4.27 3.82
C GLY A 26 -17.65 2.81 3.94
N ARG A 27 -17.10 1.93 3.11
CA ARG A 27 -17.50 0.52 3.12
C ARG A 27 -16.61 -0.34 4.00
N TYR A 28 -15.32 -0.09 3.99
CA TYR A 28 -14.38 -0.92 4.72
C TYR A 28 -13.40 -0.03 5.49
N PRO A 29 -13.90 0.72 6.47
CA PRO A 29 -13.04 1.71 7.11
C PRO A 29 -11.85 1.11 7.85
N GLU A 30 -12.02 -0.05 8.47
CA GLU A 30 -10.91 -0.65 9.20
C GLU A 30 -9.83 -1.13 8.24
N ILE A 31 -10.24 -1.74 7.13
CA ILE A 31 -9.27 -2.21 6.15
C ILE A 31 -8.55 -1.04 5.51
N ASN A 32 -9.28 0.01 5.19
CA ASN A 32 -8.66 1.18 4.58
C ASN A 32 -7.71 1.87 5.53
N ARG A 33 -8.03 1.92 6.81
CA ARG A 33 -7.12 2.47 7.79
C ARG A 33 -5.86 1.65 7.90
N ALA A 34 -6.00 0.32 7.90
CA ALA A 34 -4.83 -0.55 7.94
C ALA A 34 -3.94 -0.34 6.73
N GLU A 35 -4.54 -0.20 5.57
CA GLU A 35 -3.76 0.09 4.36
C GLU A 35 -2.98 1.39 4.51
N GLY A 36 -3.62 2.41 5.05
CA GLY A 36 -2.94 3.68 5.26
C GLY A 36 -1.76 3.55 6.21
N HIS A 37 -1.94 2.81 7.29
CA HIS A 37 -0.84 2.58 8.24
C HIS A 37 0.31 1.82 7.58
N LEU A 38 -0.02 0.82 6.77
CA LEU A 38 1.01 0.05 6.09
C LEU A 38 1.76 0.89 5.07
N GLN A 39 1.06 1.75 4.36
CA GLN A 39 1.73 2.65 3.42
C GLN A 39 2.67 3.59 4.15
N GLY A 40 2.25 4.10 5.29
CA GLY A 40 3.12 4.95 6.10
C GLY A 40 4.34 4.20 6.58
N ALA A 41 4.15 2.97 7.05
CA ALA A 41 5.25 2.15 7.50
C ALA A 41 6.22 1.86 6.36
N LEU A 42 5.69 1.59 5.17
CA LEU A 42 6.54 1.33 4.02
C LEU A 42 7.39 2.54 3.67
N GLY A 43 6.78 3.71 3.72
CA GLY A 43 7.52 4.95 3.49
C GLY A 43 8.64 5.14 4.52
N ASP A 44 8.33 4.87 5.78
CA ASP A 44 9.33 4.98 6.83
C ASP A 44 10.48 4.02 6.61
N LEU A 45 10.17 2.79 6.19
CA LEU A 45 11.23 1.82 5.94
C LEU A 45 12.11 2.23 4.77
N ARG A 46 11.51 2.81 3.75
CA ARG A 46 12.30 3.27 2.61
C ARG A 46 13.19 4.43 2.97
N ALA A 47 12.75 5.27 3.90
CA ALA A 47 13.55 6.39 4.36
C ALA A 47 14.59 5.99 5.39
N ALA A 48 14.46 4.81 5.99
CA ALA A 48 15.37 4.39 7.03
C ALA A 48 16.77 4.15 6.48
N ARG A 49 17.75 4.35 7.34
CA ARG A 49 19.13 4.11 6.94
C ARG A 49 19.36 2.65 6.65
N ASN A 50 20.29 2.40 5.75
CA ASN A 50 20.56 1.03 5.32
C ASN A 50 21.58 0.37 6.25
N VAL A 51 21.23 0.26 7.53
CA VAL A 51 22.12 -0.33 8.53
C VAL A 51 21.49 -1.53 9.23
N PHE A 52 20.38 -2.03 8.70
CA PHE A 52 19.65 -3.09 9.36
C PHE A 52 19.80 -4.44 8.66
N GLY A 53 20.88 -4.60 7.97
CA GLY A 53 21.22 -5.87 7.30
C GLY A 53 20.20 -6.29 6.28
N GLY A 54 19.59 -6.83 5.86
CA GLY A 54 18.53 -7.13 4.90
C GLY A 54 17.14 -7.12 5.51
N HIS A 55 17.07 -6.87 6.81
CA HIS A 55 15.78 -6.98 7.48
C HIS A 55 14.84 -5.85 7.12
N ARG A 56 15.36 -4.67 6.80
CA ARG A 56 14.54 -3.57 6.36
C ARG A 56 13.83 -3.90 5.05
N ALA A 57 14.57 -4.46 4.10
CA ALA A 57 13.97 -4.84 2.82
C ALA A 57 12.99 -5.99 2.99
N ALA A 58 13.31 -6.93 3.88
CA ALA A 58 12.40 -8.03 4.14
C ALA A 58 11.09 -7.53 4.75
N ALA A 59 11.19 -6.59 5.68
CA ALA A 59 10.00 -6.02 6.29
C ALA A 59 9.15 -5.30 5.24
N ALA A 60 9.79 -4.56 4.35
CA ALA A 60 9.06 -3.87 3.31
C ALA A 60 8.30 -4.85 2.41
N ARG A 61 8.92 -5.97 2.07
CA ARG A 61 8.24 -6.97 1.26
C ARG A 61 7.05 -7.57 1.97
N LEU A 62 7.19 -7.83 3.26
CA LEU A 62 6.07 -8.36 4.02
C LEU A 62 4.91 -7.38 4.10
N ILE A 63 5.22 -6.09 4.20
CA ILE A 63 4.17 -5.08 4.17
C ILE A 63 3.46 -5.08 2.83
N GLU A 64 4.22 -5.18 1.74
CA GLU A 64 3.61 -5.22 0.42
C GLU A 64 2.70 -6.43 0.26
N GLN A 65 3.13 -7.58 0.78
CA GLN A 65 2.28 -8.76 0.76
C GLN A 65 1.01 -8.55 1.57
N ALA A 66 1.16 -7.94 2.73
CA ALA A 66 -0.01 -7.68 3.58
C ALA A 66 -0.98 -6.76 2.88
N MET A 67 -0.48 -5.74 2.20
CA MET A 67 -1.36 -4.84 1.47
C MET A 67 -2.11 -5.56 0.36
N GLY A 68 -1.42 -6.50 -0.31
CA GLY A 68 -2.08 -7.33 -1.31
C GLY A 68 -3.21 -8.16 -0.73
N GLU A 69 -2.98 -8.72 0.46
CA GLU A 69 -4.01 -9.48 1.12
C GLU A 69 -5.20 -8.62 1.50
N LEU A 70 -4.95 -7.39 1.92
CA LEU A 70 -6.05 -6.50 2.25
C LEU A 70 -6.89 -6.16 1.03
N GLN A 71 -6.24 -6.01 -0.13
CA GLN A 71 -6.99 -5.82 -1.36
C GLN A 71 -7.86 -7.01 -1.68
N GLN A 72 -7.31 -8.20 -1.50
CA GLN A 72 -8.10 -9.41 -1.72
C GLN A 72 -9.24 -9.53 -0.72
N ALA A 73 -9.01 -9.10 0.50
CA ALA A 73 -10.06 -9.13 1.50
C ALA A 73 -11.22 -8.24 1.09
N LYS A 74 -10.91 -7.06 0.58
CA LYS A 74 -11.98 -6.17 0.11
C LYS A 74 -12.71 -6.77 -1.08
N GLY A 75 -11.97 -7.38 -1.99
CA GLY A 75 -12.58 -8.04 -3.13
C GLY A 75 -13.49 -9.18 -2.72
N PHE A 76 -13.03 -9.97 -1.75
CA PHE A 76 -13.85 -11.06 -1.24
C PHE A 76 -15.14 -10.54 -0.61
N ALA A 77 -15.00 -9.52 0.21
CA ALA A 77 -16.18 -8.95 0.86
C ALA A 77 -17.16 -8.39 -0.16
N ALA A 78 -16.64 -7.73 -1.19
CA ALA A 78 -17.51 -7.15 -2.20
C ALA A 78 -18.29 -8.20 -2.96
N SER A 79 -17.68 -9.37 -3.19
CA SER A 79 -18.36 -10.42 -3.95
C SER A 79 -19.17 -11.37 -3.08
N HIS A 80 -18.91 -11.45 -1.78
CA HIS A 80 -19.60 -12.41 -0.93
C HIS A 80 -20.45 -11.78 0.14
N GLY A 81 -20.23 -10.50 0.39
CA GLY A 81 -20.85 -10.18 1.39
C GLY A 81 -21.68 -9.15 1.53
N ARG A 82 -21.26 -8.53 1.03
CA ARG A 82 -21.91 -7.55 1.34
C ARG A 82 -22.11 -7.35 2.69
#